data_e204b348deb3960452b9ed88edcab366
#
_entry.id   e204b348deb3960452b9ed88edcab366
#
_cell.length_a   1.000
_cell.length_b   1.000
_cell.length_c   1.000
_cell.angle_alpha   90.00
_cell.angle_beta   90.00
_cell.angle_gamma   90.00
#
_symmetry.space_group_name_H-M   'P 1'
#
loop_
_entity.id
_entity.type
_entity.pdbx_description
1 polymer ?
#
loop_
_entity_poly.entity_id
_entity_poly.type
_entity_poly.pdbx_seq_one_letter_code
_entity_poly.pdbx_strand_id
1 'polypeptide(L)'
;MTRPPSFIKRPPPKTPGPRPITAIETTCEGVWLMQALCGIEQLPSAMLLRPYVSASGRPTGHPGIAILQEAGAIMEDETVHPTVARWLETLAAPDIALTVDVKRPGVEFMRLVIARRD
;
A
#
# COMPACT_ATOMS: atom_id res chain seq x y z
N MET A 1 -10.69 -48.17 -19.55
CA MET A 1 -10.40 -47.46 -19.56
C MET A 1 -10.35 -46.57 -18.72
N THR A 2 -9.85 -46.14 -18.41
CA THR A 2 -9.76 -45.37 -17.52
C THR A 2 -9.67 -44.13 -17.80
N ARG A 3 -10.01 -43.39 -17.31
CA ARG A 3 -10.10 -42.21 -17.50
C ARG A 3 -9.18 -41.49 -16.91
N PRO A 4 -8.81 -40.63 -17.25
CA PRO A 4 -7.93 -39.83 -16.78
C PRO A 4 -8.36 -39.08 -15.80
N PRO A 5 -7.76 -38.95 -15.06
CA PRO A 5 -8.12 -38.28 -14.03
C PRO A 5 -7.99 -36.96 -14.10
N SER A 6 -7.51 -36.65 -14.76
CA SER A 6 -7.37 -35.40 -14.80
C SER A 6 -8.16 -34.61 -14.52
N PHE A 7 -8.72 -34.95 -14.58
CA PHE A 7 -9.55 -34.16 -14.44
C PHE A 7 -9.68 -33.67 -13.41
N ILE A 8 -9.20 -33.59 -12.97
CA ILE A 8 -9.29 -33.12 -12.03
C ILE A 8 -9.21 -32.00 -11.98
N LYS A 9 -9.90 -31.42 -11.85
CA LYS A 9 -10.03 -30.37 -11.79
C LYS A 9 -9.79 -29.94 -10.66
N ARG A 10 -8.96 -29.18 -10.41
CA ARG A 10 -8.87 -28.54 -9.34
C ARG A 10 -9.90 -27.61 -9.31
N PRO A 11 -10.55 -27.39 -8.31
CA PRO A 11 -11.55 -26.38 -8.25
C PRO A 11 -10.90 -25.04 -8.32
N PRO A 12 -11.49 -24.15 -8.99
CA PRO A 12 -11.00 -22.79 -9.00
C PRO A 12 -11.18 -22.19 -7.63
N PRO A 13 -10.36 -21.28 -7.28
CA PRO A 13 -10.51 -20.59 -6.01
C PRO A 13 -11.83 -19.91 -6.03
N LYS A 14 -12.61 -20.09 -5.00
CA LYS A 14 -13.81 -19.53 -4.98
C LYS A 14 -13.77 -18.15 -4.85
N THR A 15 -13.11 -17.57 -4.01
CA THR A 15 -13.02 -16.19 -3.94
C THR A 15 -11.62 -15.95 -4.04
N PRO A 16 -11.16 -15.34 -5.00
CA PRO A 16 -9.79 -14.98 -5.11
C PRO A 16 -9.52 -14.04 -3.98
N GLY A 17 -8.55 -14.27 -3.21
CA GLY A 17 -8.10 -13.33 -2.22
C GLY A 17 -7.54 -12.10 -2.91
N PRO A 18 -7.01 -11.14 -2.13
CA PRO A 18 -6.37 -9.98 -2.70
C PRO A 18 -5.26 -10.42 -3.63
N ARG A 19 -5.12 -9.73 -4.76
CA ARG A 19 -4.06 -10.04 -5.66
C ARG A 19 -2.75 -9.77 -5.00
N PRO A 20 -1.71 -10.56 -5.25
CA PRO A 20 -0.39 -10.27 -4.72
C PRO A 20 0.08 -8.92 -5.24
N ILE A 21 0.62 -8.12 -4.36
CA ILE A 21 1.15 -6.81 -4.70
C ILE A 21 2.60 -6.75 -4.27
N THR A 22 3.49 -6.39 -5.18
CA THR A 22 4.90 -6.24 -4.88
C THR A 22 5.36 -4.80 -4.95
N ALA A 23 4.57 -3.93 -5.56
CA ALA A 23 4.88 -2.51 -5.67
C ALA A 23 3.63 -1.72 -5.98
N ILE A 24 3.62 -0.47 -5.58
CA ILE A 24 2.57 0.47 -5.90
C ILE A 24 3.21 1.76 -6.28
N GLU A 25 2.69 2.39 -7.33
CA GLU A 25 3.11 3.71 -7.73
C GLU A 25 1.90 4.62 -7.58
N THR A 26 2.03 5.68 -6.82
CA THR A 26 0.95 6.60 -6.57
C THR A 26 1.49 7.98 -6.22
N THR A 27 0.61 8.92 -5.99
CA THR A 27 0.97 10.27 -5.60
C THR A 27 1.14 10.38 -4.09
N CYS A 28 1.67 11.50 -3.62
CA CYS A 28 1.75 11.76 -2.18
C CYS A 28 0.36 11.75 -1.55
N GLU A 29 -0.64 12.29 -2.24
CA GLU A 29 -2.00 12.28 -1.73
C GLU A 29 -2.56 10.86 -1.64
N GLY A 30 -2.18 9.99 -2.58
CA GLY A 30 -2.58 8.58 -2.54
C GLY A 30 -1.99 7.87 -1.34
N VAL A 31 -0.72 8.14 -1.02
CA VAL A 31 -0.08 7.55 0.15
C VAL A 31 -0.75 8.06 1.41
N TRP A 32 -1.02 9.37 1.48
CA TRP A 32 -1.70 9.96 2.62
C TRP A 32 -3.07 9.32 2.84
N LEU A 33 -3.81 9.11 1.76
CA LEU A 33 -5.14 8.51 1.84
C LEU A 33 -5.08 7.10 2.41
N MET A 34 -4.14 6.29 1.95
CA MET A 34 -3.96 4.94 2.46
C MET A 34 -3.52 4.94 3.93
N GLN A 35 -2.63 5.86 4.28
CA GLN A 35 -2.20 6.05 5.65
C GLN A 35 -3.40 6.35 6.56
N ALA A 36 -4.25 7.28 6.13
CA ALA A 36 -5.41 7.69 6.88
C ALA A 36 -6.43 6.55 7.04
N LEU A 37 -6.63 5.77 5.99
CA LEU A 37 -7.52 4.62 6.06
C LEU A 37 -7.00 3.53 6.98
N CYS A 38 -5.69 3.45 7.18
CA CYS A 38 -5.08 2.54 8.12
C CYS A 38 -5.06 3.10 9.55
N GLY A 39 -5.46 4.35 9.73
CA GLY A 39 -5.42 5.00 11.05
C GLY A 39 -4.02 5.40 11.49
N ILE A 40 -3.08 5.47 10.58
CA ILE A 40 -1.71 5.87 10.88
C ILE A 40 -1.65 7.38 10.85
N GLU A 41 -1.28 7.98 11.96
CA GLU A 41 -1.27 9.45 12.06
C GLU A 41 -0.08 10.10 11.35
N GLN A 42 1.04 9.43 11.31
CA GLN A 42 2.23 10.00 10.71
C GLN A 42 3.16 8.94 10.13
N LEU A 43 3.69 9.23 8.97
CA LEU A 43 4.75 8.45 8.34
C LEU A 43 6.08 9.21 8.49
N PRO A 44 7.22 8.61 8.15
CA PRO A 44 8.50 9.28 8.35
C PRO A 44 8.53 10.68 7.74
N SER A 45 9.08 11.63 8.47
CA SER A 45 9.15 13.02 8.02
C SER A 45 9.90 13.18 6.70
N ALA A 46 10.82 12.28 6.41
CA ALA A 46 11.55 12.30 5.15
C ALA A 46 10.65 12.14 3.93
N MET A 47 9.46 11.57 4.10
CA MET A 47 8.51 11.40 3.01
C MET A 47 7.71 12.67 2.73
N LEU A 48 7.80 13.66 3.60
CA LEU A 48 7.15 14.96 3.44
C LEU A 48 5.63 14.87 3.27
N LEU A 49 5.02 13.95 3.95
CA LEU A 49 3.57 13.79 3.93
C LEU A 49 2.95 14.52 5.12
N ARG A 50 1.77 15.07 4.88
CA ARG A 50 1.05 15.72 5.99
C ARG A 50 0.54 14.65 6.96
N PRO A 51 0.41 14.98 8.23
CA PRO A 51 -0.12 14.01 9.18
C PRO A 51 -1.61 13.80 8.98
N TYR A 52 -2.10 12.68 9.47
CA TYR A 52 -3.52 12.40 9.50
C TYR A 52 -4.02 12.66 10.91
N VAL A 53 -5.10 13.41 11.02
CA VAL A 53 -5.69 13.71 12.31
C VAL A 53 -6.88 12.79 12.51
N SER A 54 -6.74 11.80 13.37
CA SER A 54 -7.78 10.79 13.57
C SER A 54 -9.10 11.38 14.05
N ALA A 55 -9.07 12.51 14.75
CA ALA A 55 -10.28 13.16 15.19
C ALA A 55 -11.16 13.66 14.04
N SER A 56 -10.58 13.80 12.86
CA SER A 56 -11.33 14.22 11.68
C SER A 56 -12.13 13.09 11.07
N GLY A 57 -11.94 11.86 11.53
CA GLY A 57 -12.62 10.70 10.99
C GLY A 57 -11.91 10.12 9.76
N ARG A 58 -12.46 9.04 9.24
CA ARG A 58 -11.89 8.40 8.07
C ARG A 58 -12.23 9.21 6.82
N PRO A 59 -11.35 9.28 5.86
CA PRO A 59 -11.58 10.04 4.62
C PRO A 59 -12.47 9.28 3.64
N THR A 60 -13.69 8.96 4.07
CA THR A 60 -14.64 8.27 3.19
C THR A 60 -15.09 9.22 2.08
N GLY A 61 -15.34 8.68 0.92
CA GLY A 61 -15.80 9.51 -0.20
C GLY A 61 -14.71 10.30 -0.91
N HIS A 62 -13.47 10.11 -0.51
CA HIS A 62 -12.37 10.80 -1.17
C HIS A 62 -12.23 10.27 -2.62
N PRO A 63 -12.09 11.16 -3.60
CA PRO A 63 -12.01 10.72 -5.00
C PRO A 63 -10.84 9.79 -5.30
N GLY A 64 -9.78 9.84 -4.52
CA GLY A 64 -8.64 8.96 -4.68
C GLY A 64 -8.91 7.50 -4.35
N ILE A 65 -9.98 7.23 -3.59
CA ILE A 65 -10.32 5.86 -3.23
C ILE A 65 -10.60 5.02 -4.47
N ALA A 66 -11.40 5.53 -5.40
CA ALA A 66 -11.72 4.79 -6.62
C ALA A 66 -10.48 4.52 -7.46
N ILE A 67 -9.58 5.46 -7.53
CA ILE A 67 -8.34 5.32 -8.29
C ILE A 67 -7.47 4.22 -7.69
N LEU A 68 -7.34 4.20 -6.37
CA LEU A 68 -6.53 3.20 -5.69
C LEU A 68 -7.22 1.84 -5.66
N GLN A 69 -8.55 1.80 -5.69
CA GLN A 69 -9.28 0.55 -5.83
C GLN A 69 -9.00 -0.08 -7.19
N GLU A 70 -8.97 0.73 -8.24
CA GLU A 70 -8.68 0.24 -9.56
C GLU A 70 -7.24 -0.28 -9.64
N ALA A 71 -6.32 0.34 -8.94
CA ALA A 71 -4.94 -0.11 -8.87
C ALA A 71 -4.74 -1.33 -7.96
N GLY A 72 -5.76 -1.73 -7.22
CA GLY A 72 -5.68 -2.87 -6.31
C GLY A 72 -5.14 -2.55 -4.93
N ALA A 73 -4.84 -1.29 -4.64
CA ALA A 73 -4.28 -0.89 -3.35
C ALA A 73 -5.33 -0.74 -2.26
N ILE A 74 -6.55 -0.40 -2.65
CA ILE A 74 -7.68 -0.32 -1.74
C ILE A 74 -8.71 -1.35 -2.19
N MET A 75 -9.27 -2.06 -1.24
CA MET A 75 -10.26 -3.10 -1.52
C MET A 75 -11.64 -2.47 -1.76
N GLU A 76 -12.59 -3.27 -2.20
CA GLU A 76 -13.93 -2.76 -2.48
C GLU A 76 -14.65 -2.23 -1.25
N ASP A 77 -14.32 -2.74 -0.08
CA ASP A 77 -14.89 -2.27 1.17
C ASP A 77 -14.17 -1.05 1.73
N GLU A 78 -13.32 -0.43 0.93
CA GLU A 78 -12.53 0.75 1.29
C GLU A 78 -11.48 0.49 2.38
N THR A 79 -11.04 -0.74 2.53
CA THR A 79 -9.90 -1.04 3.38
C THR A 79 -8.66 -1.16 2.52
N VAL A 80 -7.51 -0.87 3.10
CA VAL A 80 -6.24 -0.95 2.37
C VAL A 80 -5.83 -2.41 2.21
N HIS A 81 -5.31 -2.76 1.04
CA HIS A 81 -4.82 -4.11 0.78
C HIS A 81 -3.87 -4.54 1.91
N PRO A 82 -4.02 -5.74 2.45
CA PRO A 82 -3.23 -6.18 3.62
C PRO A 82 -1.72 -6.02 3.47
N THR A 83 -1.19 -6.30 2.30
CA THR A 83 0.24 -6.15 2.06
C THR A 83 0.67 -4.69 2.14
N VAL A 84 -0.12 -3.80 1.56
CA VAL A 84 0.16 -2.37 1.56
C VAL A 84 0.02 -1.82 2.98
N ALA A 85 -0.98 -2.25 3.72
CA ALA A 85 -1.16 -1.84 5.10
C ALA A 85 0.06 -2.23 5.93
N ARG A 86 0.61 -3.41 5.70
CA ARG A 86 1.80 -3.86 6.40
C ARG A 86 3.01 -2.99 6.05
N TRP A 87 3.15 -2.60 4.79
CA TRP A 87 4.22 -1.71 4.38
C TRP A 87 4.11 -0.36 5.10
N LEU A 88 2.90 0.19 5.17
CA LEU A 88 2.69 1.47 5.84
C LEU A 88 2.96 1.37 7.34
N GLU A 89 2.56 0.28 7.96
CA GLU A 89 2.83 0.05 9.37
C GLU A 89 4.33 -0.06 9.62
N THR A 90 5.04 -0.74 8.73
CA THR A 90 6.50 -0.85 8.82
C THR A 90 7.16 0.52 8.69
N LEU A 91 6.68 1.35 7.77
CA LEU A 91 7.21 2.70 7.61
C LEU A 91 6.91 3.57 8.83
N ALA A 92 5.74 3.38 9.44
CA ALA A 92 5.33 4.18 10.58
C ALA A 92 6.11 3.85 11.86
N ALA A 93 6.49 2.60 12.03
CA ALA A 93 7.18 2.16 13.24
C ALA A 93 8.26 1.12 12.91
N PRO A 94 9.31 1.52 12.20
CA PRO A 94 10.33 0.58 11.79
C PRO A 94 11.31 0.27 12.91
N ASP A 95 11.93 -0.91 12.85
CA ASP A 95 13.04 -1.22 13.74
C ASP A 95 14.30 -0.56 13.19
N ILE A 96 14.42 -0.51 11.88
CA ILE A 96 15.55 0.13 11.21
C ILE A 96 14.98 0.91 10.03
N ALA A 97 15.41 2.14 9.88
CA ALA A 97 15.06 2.95 8.73
C ALA A 97 16.28 3.65 8.16
N LEU A 98 16.30 3.76 6.84
CA LEU A 98 17.37 4.41 6.12
C LEU A 98 16.77 5.38 5.11
N THR A 99 17.27 6.60 5.07
CA THR A 99 16.87 7.57 4.06
C THR A 99 18.07 7.80 3.14
N VAL A 100 17.85 7.67 1.85
CA VAL A 100 18.89 7.87 0.86
C VAL A 100 18.46 8.97 -0.10
N ASP A 101 19.27 9.99 -0.24
CA ASP A 101 19.03 11.07 -1.18
C ASP A 101 19.98 10.91 -2.36
N VAL A 102 19.42 10.95 -3.55
CA VAL A 102 20.23 10.87 -4.77
C VAL A 102 20.11 12.17 -5.52
N LYS A 103 21.25 12.82 -5.73
CA LYS A 103 21.33 14.07 -6.47
C LYS A 103 22.33 13.91 -7.57
N ARG A 104 21.94 14.24 -8.78
CA ARG A 104 22.85 14.21 -9.92
C ARG A 104 22.58 15.44 -10.77
N PRO A 105 23.60 16.01 -11.41
CA PRO A 105 23.42 17.17 -12.26
C PRO A 105 22.44 16.85 -13.40
N GLY A 106 21.48 17.73 -13.60
CA GLY A 106 20.53 17.59 -14.70
C GLY A 106 19.47 16.53 -14.50
N VAL A 107 19.38 15.92 -13.31
CA VAL A 107 18.39 14.89 -13.02
C VAL A 107 17.62 15.29 -11.78
N GLU A 108 16.35 14.94 -11.72
CA GLU A 108 15.55 15.25 -10.57
C GLU A 108 16.11 14.62 -9.31
N PHE A 109 15.92 15.32 -8.21
CA PHE A 109 16.26 14.83 -6.89
C PHE A 109 15.38 13.62 -6.55
N MET A 110 15.98 12.57 -6.06
CA MET A 110 15.26 11.38 -5.65
C MET A 110 15.57 11.08 -4.18
N ARG A 111 14.56 10.75 -3.43
CA ARG A 111 14.71 10.32 -2.05
C ARG A 111 14.10 8.95 -1.87
N LEU A 112 14.84 8.07 -1.21
CA LEU A 112 14.38 6.73 -0.90
C LEU A 112 14.28 6.59 0.61
N VAL A 113 13.20 6.04 1.09
CA VAL A 113 13.06 5.68 2.49
C VAL A 113 12.91 4.17 2.53
N ILE A 114 13.81 3.52 3.23
CA ILE A 114 13.81 2.07 3.36
C ILE A 114 13.59 1.74 4.82
N ALA A 115 12.62 0.91 5.11
CA ALA A 115 12.28 0.56 6.48
C ALA A 115 12.15 -0.95 6.62
N ARG A 116 12.51 -1.45 7.78
CA ARG A 116 12.39 -2.85 8.10
C ARG A 116 11.82 -3.00 9.50
N ARG A 117 10.95 -3.97 9.66
CA ARG A 117 10.38 -4.30 10.94
C ARG A 117 10.32 -5.80 11.06
N ASP A 118 10.86 -6.34 12.13
CA ASP A 118 10.88 -7.78 12.38
C ASP A 118 9.63 -8.27 13.11
#